data_b3802b750160ada92105e8c5d8dbd383
#
_entry.id   b3802b750160ada92105e8c5d8dbd383
#
_cell.length_a   1.000
_cell.length_b   1.000
_cell.length_c   1.000
_cell.angle_alpha   90.00
_cell.angle_beta   90.00
_cell.angle_gamma   90.00
#
_symmetry.space_group_name_H-M   'P 1'
#
loop_
_entity.id
_entity.type
_entity.pdbx_description
1 polymer ?
#
loop_
_entity_poly.entity_id
_entity_poly.type
_entity_poly.pdbx_seq_one_letter_code
_entity_poly.pdbx_strand_id
1 'polypeptide(L)'
;MHIIVDAHQDLAHNILSFGRDYTRSVLETRRLEIGTPIPERAGTALLGFPEAQQGNIALIFSTLFAAPKRYKSGAWDVNCYGDTEEAHRLYRTQMDVYRRLVNEHPDEVNLIRNAPDLNVHLAKWQRLEETRPIGLILLMEGADAIRSPEELEEWWALGL
;
A
#
# COMPACT_ATOMS: atom_id res chain seq x y z
N MET A 1 -23.44 -10.88 -0.26
CA MET A 1 -22.03 -11.30 -0.26
C MET A 1 -21.34 -10.65 0.93
N HIS A 2 -20.47 -11.36 1.62
CA HIS A 2 -19.63 -10.74 2.66
C HIS A 2 -18.35 -10.24 2.01
N ILE A 3 -18.00 -9.01 2.30
CA ILE A 3 -16.72 -8.41 1.92
C ILE A 3 -15.79 -8.42 3.13
N ILE A 4 -14.50 -8.43 2.87
CA ILE A 4 -13.43 -8.33 3.87
C ILE A 4 -12.78 -6.96 3.75
N VAL A 5 -12.47 -6.38 4.89
CA VAL A 5 -11.66 -5.17 5.01
C VAL A 5 -10.34 -5.59 5.68
N ASP A 6 -9.24 -5.44 4.95
CA ASP A 6 -7.90 -5.61 5.50
C ASP A 6 -7.46 -4.29 6.14
N ALA A 7 -7.21 -4.32 7.42
CA ALA A 7 -7.00 -3.12 8.22
C ALA A 7 -5.57 -2.56 8.14
N HIS A 8 -4.60 -3.28 7.53
CA HIS A 8 -3.21 -2.81 7.48
C HIS A 8 -2.36 -3.58 6.48
N GLN A 9 -1.80 -2.88 5.48
CA GLN A 9 -0.83 -3.44 4.55
C GLN A 9 0.23 -2.41 4.14
N ASP A 10 1.51 -2.78 4.28
CA ASP A 10 2.67 -1.97 3.90
C ASP A 10 3.05 -2.17 2.41
N LEU A 11 2.10 -1.96 1.48
CA LEU A 11 2.31 -2.29 0.07
C LEU A 11 3.47 -1.49 -0.52
N ALA A 12 3.45 -0.15 -0.37
CA ALA A 12 4.49 0.71 -0.94
C ALA A 12 5.87 0.43 -0.33
N HIS A 13 5.95 0.15 0.99
CA HIS A 13 7.18 -0.26 1.64
C HIS A 13 7.78 -1.52 1.01
N ASN A 14 6.96 -2.55 0.83
CA ASN A 14 7.40 -3.82 0.24
C ASN A 14 7.76 -3.69 -1.25
N ILE A 15 7.05 -2.85 -2.02
CA ILE A 15 7.40 -2.55 -3.41
C ILE A 15 8.79 -1.91 -3.48
N LEU A 16 9.05 -0.89 -2.66
CA LEU A 16 10.31 -0.15 -2.67
C LEU A 16 11.48 -0.95 -2.11
N SER A 17 11.26 -1.73 -1.05
CA SER A 17 12.33 -2.48 -0.37
C SER A 17 12.68 -3.80 -1.06
N PHE A 18 11.70 -4.47 -1.65
CA PHE A 18 11.83 -5.84 -2.12
C PHE A 18 11.43 -6.05 -3.59
N GLY A 19 10.87 -5.02 -4.24
CA GLY A 19 10.38 -5.12 -5.61
C GLY A 19 9.16 -6.04 -5.75
N ARG A 20 8.38 -6.24 -4.68
CA ARG A 20 7.15 -7.04 -4.73
C ARG A 20 6.13 -6.39 -5.67
N ASP A 21 5.55 -7.19 -6.54
CA ASP A 21 4.51 -6.81 -7.48
C ASP A 21 3.20 -7.48 -7.08
N TYR A 22 2.28 -6.70 -6.55
CA TYR A 22 1.01 -7.20 -6.03
C TYR A 22 -0.03 -7.51 -7.11
N THR A 23 0.22 -7.12 -8.37
CA THR A 23 -0.62 -7.51 -9.51
C THR A 23 -0.44 -8.98 -9.87
N ARG A 24 0.67 -9.57 -9.43
CA ARG A 24 0.93 -11.00 -9.57
C ARG A 24 0.21 -11.82 -8.52
N SER A 25 -0.06 -13.07 -8.88
CA SER A 25 -0.47 -14.09 -7.90
C SER A 25 0.56 -14.20 -6.77
N VAL A 26 0.08 -14.29 -5.53
CA VAL A 26 0.94 -14.53 -4.36
C VAL A 26 1.77 -15.79 -4.50
N LEU A 27 1.25 -16.83 -5.18
CA LEU A 27 1.98 -18.08 -5.41
C LEU A 27 3.14 -17.88 -6.40
N GLU A 28 2.96 -17.02 -7.39
CA GLU A 28 4.04 -16.66 -8.31
C GLU A 28 5.11 -15.83 -7.59
N THR A 29 4.71 -14.84 -6.80
CA THR A 29 5.64 -14.05 -5.99
C THR A 29 6.49 -14.96 -5.09
N ARG A 30 5.86 -15.90 -4.36
CA ARG A 30 6.58 -16.89 -3.54
C ARG A 30 7.58 -17.70 -4.34
N ARG A 31 7.23 -18.11 -5.55
CA ARG A 31 8.11 -18.87 -6.44
C ARG A 31 9.33 -18.06 -6.88
N LEU A 32 9.12 -16.78 -7.22
CA LEU A 32 10.19 -15.86 -7.61
C LEU A 32 11.12 -15.51 -6.44
N GLU A 33 10.63 -15.55 -5.21
CA GLU A 33 11.42 -15.27 -4.01
C GLU A 33 12.25 -16.47 -3.51
N ILE A 34 12.06 -17.69 -4.06
CA ILE A 34 12.85 -18.88 -3.68
C ILE A 34 14.33 -18.63 -3.93
N GLY A 35 15.15 -18.84 -2.90
CA GLY A 35 16.60 -18.65 -2.94
C GLY A 35 17.06 -17.20 -2.89
N THR A 36 16.14 -16.25 -2.77
CA THR A 36 16.47 -14.85 -2.48
C THR A 36 16.48 -14.58 -0.97
N PRO A 37 17.08 -13.49 -0.50
CA PRO A 37 17.03 -13.12 0.92
C PRO A 37 15.68 -12.49 1.34
N ILE A 38 14.71 -12.32 0.44
CA ILE A 38 13.46 -11.61 0.71
C ILE A 38 12.61 -12.33 1.79
N PRO A 39 12.39 -13.66 1.73
CA PRO A 39 11.59 -14.34 2.74
C PRO A 39 12.17 -14.27 4.16
N GLU A 40 13.50 -14.17 4.29
CA GLU A 40 14.16 -13.99 5.60
C GLU A 40 13.98 -12.58 6.16
N ARG A 41 13.85 -11.57 5.29
CA ARG A 41 13.76 -10.15 5.65
C ARG A 41 12.33 -9.67 5.84
N ALA A 42 11.43 -10.09 4.95
CA ALA A 42 10.06 -9.62 4.86
C ALA A 42 9.00 -10.69 5.17
N GLY A 43 9.42 -11.90 5.49
CA GLY A 43 8.52 -13.05 5.57
C GLY A 43 8.04 -13.51 4.18
N THR A 44 7.37 -14.65 4.15
CA THR A 44 6.74 -15.18 2.94
C THR A 44 5.63 -14.24 2.46
N ALA A 45 5.56 -13.97 1.18
CA ALA A 45 4.49 -13.16 0.61
C ALA A 45 3.11 -13.75 0.93
N LEU A 46 2.19 -12.92 1.43
CA LEU A 46 0.84 -13.35 1.86
C LEU A 46 -0.27 -12.79 0.98
N LEU A 47 0.00 -11.71 0.22
CA LEU A 47 -0.98 -10.98 -0.56
C LEU A 47 -0.57 -10.90 -2.03
N GLY A 48 -1.56 -11.09 -2.90
CA GLY A 48 -1.59 -10.71 -4.31
C GLY A 48 -2.99 -10.20 -4.61
N PHE A 49 -3.16 -9.25 -5.51
CA PHE A 49 -4.49 -8.71 -5.83
C PHE A 49 -5.42 -9.77 -6.41
N PRO A 50 -4.97 -10.73 -7.25
CA PRO A 50 -5.83 -11.81 -7.72
C PRO A 50 -6.46 -12.61 -6.58
N GLU A 51 -5.67 -13.03 -5.59
CA GLU A 51 -6.17 -13.80 -4.45
C GLU A 51 -6.99 -12.93 -3.49
N ALA A 52 -6.64 -11.65 -3.32
CA ALA A 52 -7.42 -10.71 -2.52
C ALA A 52 -8.83 -10.52 -3.10
N GLN A 53 -8.95 -10.34 -4.42
CA GLN A 53 -10.24 -10.25 -5.11
C GLN A 53 -11.05 -11.54 -4.98
N GLN A 54 -10.43 -12.71 -5.19
CA GLN A 54 -11.05 -14.02 -5.00
C GLN A 54 -11.52 -14.23 -3.55
N GLY A 55 -10.75 -13.75 -2.57
CA GLY A 55 -11.06 -13.80 -1.14
C GLY A 55 -12.09 -12.75 -0.70
N ASN A 56 -12.62 -11.93 -1.62
CA ASN A 56 -13.54 -10.82 -1.32
C ASN A 56 -12.95 -9.73 -0.42
N ILE A 57 -11.65 -9.50 -0.47
CA ILE A 57 -11.02 -8.33 0.15
C ILE A 57 -11.36 -7.11 -0.71
N ALA A 58 -12.35 -6.34 -0.27
CA ALA A 58 -12.84 -5.18 -1.01
C ALA A 58 -12.04 -3.91 -0.69
N LEU A 59 -11.50 -3.81 0.52
CA LEU A 59 -10.78 -2.64 1.00
C LEU A 59 -9.49 -3.07 1.70
N ILE A 60 -8.43 -2.29 1.46
CA ILE A 60 -7.15 -2.42 2.15
C ILE A 60 -6.76 -1.05 2.68
N PHE A 61 -6.50 -0.95 3.98
CA PHE A 61 -5.83 0.20 4.56
C PHE A 61 -4.33 0.06 4.27
N SER A 62 -3.83 0.94 3.41
CA SER A 62 -2.47 0.88 2.85
C SER A 62 -1.61 1.98 3.46
N THR A 63 -0.50 1.60 4.06
CA THR A 63 0.31 2.51 4.86
C THR A 63 1.34 3.29 4.06
N LEU A 64 1.61 4.49 4.53
CA LEU A 64 2.85 5.22 4.31
C LEU A 64 3.69 5.03 5.57
N PHE A 65 4.81 4.33 5.45
CA PHE A 65 5.65 3.96 6.59
C PHE A 65 7.13 4.16 6.30
N ALA A 66 7.84 4.78 7.22
CA ALA A 66 9.29 4.79 7.28
C ALA A 66 9.76 4.78 8.74
N ALA A 67 10.91 4.17 9.02
CA ALA A 67 11.45 4.06 10.37
C ALA A 67 12.62 5.03 10.60
N PRO A 68 12.85 5.50 11.84
CA PRO A 68 14.09 6.17 12.17
C PRO A 68 15.32 5.30 11.88
N LYS A 69 16.39 5.88 11.33
CA LYS A 69 17.65 5.18 10.97
C LYS A 69 18.24 4.32 12.09
N ARG A 70 17.98 4.66 13.37
CA ARG A 70 18.42 3.84 14.52
C ARG A 70 17.81 2.43 14.55
N TYR A 71 16.71 2.23 13.82
CA TYR A 71 16.05 0.91 13.72
C TYR A 71 16.34 0.20 12.39
N LYS A 72 17.23 0.75 11.58
CA LYS A 72 17.57 0.19 10.27
C LYS A 72 18.12 -1.22 10.38
N SER A 73 17.46 -2.18 9.73
CA SER A 73 17.78 -3.59 9.80
C SER A 73 18.93 -4.03 8.87
N GLY A 74 19.34 -3.19 7.93
CA GLY A 74 20.44 -3.48 7.00
C GLY A 74 20.43 -2.53 5.79
N ALA A 75 21.36 -2.74 4.86
CA ALA A 75 21.48 -1.90 3.66
C ALA A 75 20.23 -1.96 2.76
N TRP A 76 19.51 -3.07 2.78
CA TRP A 76 18.29 -3.31 2.02
C TRP A 76 17.08 -2.51 2.54
N ASP A 77 17.11 -2.09 3.79
CA ASP A 77 16.05 -1.32 4.43
C ASP A 77 16.17 0.15 4.00
N VAL A 78 15.53 0.48 2.88
CA VAL A 78 15.64 1.78 2.22
C VAL A 78 14.67 2.82 2.78
N ASN A 79 13.64 2.39 3.51
CA ASN A 79 12.62 3.26 4.08
C ASN A 79 12.98 3.72 5.51
N CYS A 80 14.22 4.22 5.69
CA CYS A 80 14.69 4.72 6.98
C CYS A 80 15.19 6.17 6.86
N TYR A 81 14.77 7.02 7.79
CA TYR A 81 15.09 8.45 7.83
C TYR A 81 15.95 8.85 9.02
N GLY A 82 16.78 9.89 8.84
CA GLY A 82 17.57 10.52 9.90
C GLY A 82 16.95 11.81 10.45
N ASP A 83 16.10 12.45 9.66
CA ASP A 83 15.43 13.70 9.99
C ASP A 83 14.05 13.78 9.32
N THR A 84 13.28 14.81 9.67
CA THR A 84 11.92 15.04 9.16
C THR A 84 11.89 15.28 7.64
N GLU A 85 12.91 15.92 7.07
CA GLU A 85 12.99 16.15 5.62
C GLU A 85 13.19 14.84 4.86
N GLU A 86 14.02 13.93 5.38
CA GLU A 86 14.15 12.58 4.81
C GLU A 86 12.84 11.81 4.95
N ALA A 87 12.18 11.85 6.12
CA ALA A 87 10.89 11.22 6.32
C ALA A 87 9.87 11.74 5.30
N HIS A 88 9.76 13.07 5.14
CA HIS A 88 8.86 13.70 4.17
C HIS A 88 9.10 13.14 2.76
N ARG A 89 10.35 13.09 2.28
CA ARG A 89 10.68 12.55 0.95
C ARG A 89 10.29 11.08 0.80
N LEU A 90 10.54 10.24 1.82
CA LEU A 90 10.20 8.82 1.78
C LEU A 90 8.70 8.60 1.70
N TYR A 91 7.92 9.32 2.50
CA TYR A 91 6.46 9.21 2.46
C TYR A 91 5.88 9.72 1.14
N ARG A 92 6.44 10.81 0.57
CA ARG A 92 6.06 11.29 -0.78
C ARG A 92 6.37 10.24 -1.84
N THR A 93 7.51 9.58 -1.77
CA THR A 93 7.87 8.48 -2.69
C THR A 93 6.87 7.33 -2.59
N GLN A 94 6.44 6.95 -1.39
CA GLN A 94 5.43 5.91 -1.21
C GLN A 94 4.05 6.34 -1.74
N MET A 95 3.67 7.61 -1.56
CA MET A 95 2.47 8.18 -2.18
C MET A 95 2.50 8.05 -3.70
N ASP A 96 3.65 8.32 -4.32
CA ASP A 96 3.82 8.19 -5.77
C ASP A 96 3.75 6.73 -6.24
N VAL A 97 4.17 5.78 -5.39
CA VAL A 97 3.97 4.33 -5.65
C VAL A 97 2.48 4.01 -5.73
N TYR A 98 1.68 4.44 -4.75
CA TYR A 98 0.23 4.20 -4.78
C TYR A 98 -0.46 4.85 -5.97
N ARG A 99 -0.07 6.08 -6.33
CA ARG A 99 -0.60 6.77 -7.50
C ARG A 99 -0.30 6.03 -8.80
N ARG A 100 0.93 5.56 -8.97
CA ARG A 100 1.30 4.74 -10.13
C ARG A 100 0.49 3.46 -10.18
N LEU A 101 0.40 2.75 -9.06
CA LEU A 101 -0.33 1.50 -8.95
C LEU A 101 -1.79 1.66 -9.42
N VAL A 102 -2.49 2.69 -8.93
CA VAL A 102 -3.87 2.98 -9.31
C VAL A 102 -3.99 3.40 -10.79
N ASN A 103 -3.04 4.18 -11.30
CA ASN A 103 -3.08 4.64 -12.68
C ASN A 103 -2.74 3.54 -13.70
N GLU A 104 -1.81 2.65 -13.35
CA GLU A 104 -1.37 1.56 -14.23
C GLU A 104 -2.30 0.34 -14.17
N HIS A 105 -3.00 0.15 -13.04
CA HIS A 105 -3.87 -1.01 -12.79
C HIS A 105 -5.28 -0.64 -12.29
N PRO A 106 -6.03 0.21 -13.02
CA PRO A 106 -7.33 0.72 -12.57
C PRO A 106 -8.41 -0.36 -12.43
N ASP A 107 -8.25 -1.49 -13.10
CA ASP A 107 -9.16 -2.64 -12.99
C ASP A 107 -8.88 -3.51 -11.77
N GLU A 108 -7.71 -3.36 -11.16
CA GLU A 108 -7.27 -4.14 -9.99
C GLU A 108 -7.38 -3.35 -8.69
N VAL A 109 -7.06 -2.05 -8.73
CA VAL A 109 -7.06 -1.18 -7.54
C VAL A 109 -7.57 0.22 -7.86
N ASN A 110 -8.16 0.86 -6.86
CA ASN A 110 -8.53 2.28 -6.92
C ASN A 110 -8.30 2.94 -5.55
N LEU A 111 -8.10 4.26 -5.56
CA LEU A 111 -7.92 5.04 -4.35
C LEU A 111 -9.27 5.49 -3.78
N ILE A 112 -9.49 5.28 -2.50
CA ILE A 112 -10.67 5.74 -1.75
C ILE A 112 -10.23 6.91 -0.87
N ARG A 113 -10.65 8.12 -1.21
CA ARG A 113 -10.22 9.36 -0.56
C ARG A 113 -11.29 9.99 0.36
N ASN A 114 -12.53 9.53 0.21
CA ASN A 114 -13.67 10.14 0.89
C ASN A 114 -14.86 9.17 0.92
N ALA A 115 -15.90 9.54 1.67
CA ALA A 115 -17.11 8.74 1.78
C ALA A 115 -17.88 8.56 0.44
N PRO A 116 -18.00 9.53 -0.45
CA PRO A 116 -18.54 9.31 -1.81
C PRO A 116 -17.78 8.25 -2.60
N ASP A 117 -16.44 8.29 -2.64
CA ASP A 117 -15.61 7.26 -3.31
C ASP A 117 -15.90 5.88 -2.71
N LEU A 118 -15.95 5.78 -1.39
CA LEU A 118 -16.27 4.54 -0.68
C LEU A 118 -17.64 3.98 -1.06
N ASN A 119 -18.67 4.82 -1.10
CA ASN A 119 -20.02 4.40 -1.43
C ASN A 119 -20.11 3.86 -2.87
N VAL A 120 -19.48 4.54 -3.83
CA VAL A 120 -19.42 4.08 -5.23
C VAL A 120 -18.68 2.75 -5.31
N HIS A 121 -17.57 2.61 -4.61
CA HIS A 121 -16.76 1.40 -4.57
C HIS A 121 -17.54 0.21 -4.00
N LEU A 122 -18.16 0.38 -2.83
CA LEU A 122 -18.95 -0.69 -2.18
C LEU A 122 -20.16 -1.10 -3.03
N ALA A 123 -20.78 -0.16 -3.76
CA ALA A 123 -21.87 -0.48 -4.68
C ALA A 123 -21.44 -1.42 -5.82
N LYS A 124 -20.23 -1.25 -6.37
CA LYS A 124 -19.67 -2.19 -7.38
C LYS A 124 -19.52 -3.59 -6.81
N TRP A 125 -18.98 -3.71 -5.61
CA TRP A 125 -18.82 -4.99 -4.93
C TRP A 125 -20.16 -5.68 -4.60
N GLN A 126 -21.16 -4.92 -4.21
CA GLN A 126 -22.52 -5.43 -3.93
C GLN A 126 -23.23 -5.95 -5.19
N ARG A 127 -23.03 -5.28 -6.34
CA ARG A 127 -23.65 -5.67 -7.62
C ARG A 127 -22.96 -6.85 -8.29
N LEU A 128 -21.84 -7.35 -7.73
CA LEU A 128 -21.06 -8.42 -8.31
C LEU A 128 -20.64 -8.11 -9.76
N GLU A 129 -20.25 -6.85 -9.99
CA GLU A 129 -19.72 -6.44 -11.29
C GLU A 129 -18.52 -7.30 -11.66
N GLU A 130 -18.29 -7.52 -12.95
CA GLU A 130 -17.22 -8.37 -13.45
C GLU A 130 -15.85 -7.84 -12.99
N THR A 131 -15.67 -6.52 -13.04
CA THR A 131 -14.47 -5.87 -12.54
C THR A 131 -14.74 -5.26 -11.16
N ARG A 132 -14.05 -5.77 -10.14
CA ARG A 132 -14.18 -5.32 -8.75
C ARG A 132 -12.80 -4.97 -8.20
N PRO A 133 -12.29 -3.76 -8.47
CA PRO A 133 -11.00 -3.35 -7.96
C PRO A 133 -10.98 -3.33 -6.43
N ILE A 134 -9.81 -3.52 -5.84
CA ILE A 134 -9.60 -3.35 -4.40
C ILE A 134 -9.50 -1.86 -4.11
N GLY A 135 -10.25 -1.36 -3.13
CA GLY A 135 -10.17 0.02 -2.66
C GLY A 135 -9.00 0.20 -1.70
N LEU A 136 -8.07 1.09 -2.02
CA LEU A 136 -6.97 1.46 -1.13
C LEU A 136 -7.35 2.71 -0.36
N ILE A 137 -7.30 2.64 0.97
CA ILE A 137 -7.44 3.79 1.88
C ILE A 137 -6.06 4.04 2.47
N LEU A 138 -5.50 5.22 2.20
CA LEU A 138 -4.16 5.52 2.66
C LEU A 138 -4.14 5.92 4.12
N LEU A 139 -3.17 5.38 4.86
CA LEU A 139 -2.87 5.73 6.24
C LEU A 139 -1.43 6.25 6.32
N MET A 140 -1.21 7.24 7.15
CA MET A 140 0.13 7.67 7.54
C MET A 140 0.48 7.04 8.89
N GLU A 141 1.45 6.14 8.92
CA GLU A 141 1.92 5.52 10.15
C GLU A 141 3.01 6.39 10.78
N GLY A 142 2.63 7.11 11.83
CA GLY A 142 3.44 8.18 12.41
C GLY A 142 3.32 9.51 11.63
N ALA A 143 3.59 10.61 12.30
CA ALA A 143 3.51 11.95 11.73
C ALA A 143 4.88 12.56 11.39
N ASP A 144 5.93 11.73 11.33
CA ASP A 144 7.31 12.18 11.16
C ASP A 144 7.58 12.85 9.80
N ALA A 145 6.72 12.59 8.81
CA ALA A 145 6.78 13.19 7.50
C ALA A 145 6.10 14.57 7.41
N ILE A 146 5.34 14.97 8.43
CA ILE A 146 4.63 16.25 8.48
C ILE A 146 5.56 17.27 9.13
N ARG A 147 6.08 18.21 8.34
CA ARG A 147 7.08 19.21 8.79
C ARG A 147 6.45 20.37 9.55
N SER A 148 5.18 20.66 9.25
CA SER A 148 4.38 21.64 9.98
C SER A 148 2.90 21.26 9.93
N PRO A 149 2.06 21.77 10.87
CA PRO A 149 0.62 21.50 10.87
C PRO A 149 -0.10 21.92 9.58
N GLU A 150 0.39 22.96 8.90
CA GLU A 150 -0.18 23.51 7.66
C GLU A 150 -0.07 22.53 6.49
N GLU A 151 0.93 21.63 6.51
CA GLU A 151 1.07 20.58 5.49
C GLU A 151 -0.01 19.51 5.54
N LEU A 152 -0.78 19.42 6.60
CA LEU A 152 -1.83 18.42 6.74
C LEU A 152 -2.88 18.52 5.63
N GLU A 153 -3.21 19.75 5.22
CA GLU A 153 -4.16 19.98 4.11
C GLU A 153 -3.58 19.47 2.78
N GLU A 154 -2.26 19.59 2.58
CA GLU A 154 -1.59 19.05 1.38
C GLU A 154 -1.67 17.51 1.37
N TRP A 155 -1.34 16.85 2.48
CA TRP A 155 -1.41 15.40 2.60
C TRP A 155 -2.83 14.88 2.38
N TRP A 156 -3.82 15.58 2.96
CA TRP A 156 -5.23 15.28 2.74
C TRP A 156 -5.63 15.40 1.26
N ALA A 157 -5.21 16.48 0.59
CA ALA A 157 -5.48 16.69 -0.84
C ALA A 157 -4.83 15.61 -1.73
N LEU A 158 -3.76 14.97 -1.26
CA LEU A 158 -3.10 13.86 -1.93
C LEU A 158 -3.82 12.52 -1.75
N GLY A 159 -4.76 12.43 -0.82
CA GLY A 159 -5.58 11.24 -0.58
C GLY A 159 -5.31 10.49 0.72
N LEU A 160 -4.65 11.14 1.69
CA LEU A 160 -4.44 10.60 3.04
C LEU A 160 -5.77 10.57 3.80
#